data_5b3c8b7ffec7a93d83d808457b8fe31b
#
_entry.id   5b3c8b7ffec7a93d83d808457b8fe31b
#
_cell.length_a   1.000
_cell.length_b   1.000
_cell.length_c   1.000
_cell.angle_alpha   90.00
_cell.angle_beta   90.00
_cell.angle_gamma   90.00
#
_symmetry.space_group_name_H-M   'P 1'
#
loop_
_entity.id
_entity.type
_entity.pdbx_description
1 polymer ?
#
loop_
_entity_poly.entity_id
_entity_poly.type
_entity_poly.pdbx_seq_one_letter_code
_entity_poly.pdbx_strand_id
1 'polypeptide(L)'
;PISRQLAARPSWRPPPEPDTPEPSFNAREFADDATRGRPLQPAWTALLFLCFGGPFLLYQLPTIYALQLLVAGAFIVWILLAGVNALLRLVQGRSVVTRVVLLVVGVLLAALLLAMSSAVLVRAPSDVLRRIILGDLILVPAVAFALVAARAARAQERSILSRLEASAYELDWASARSRCIQWRQQRSLARALHGPVQSAIGAAAIHLEQAVAEERDTRELLAATRSQLLAVIDQIDAEVGDPSPVETVLLEYAETWRGVCAVTWELDTRAHRALEADPIARFALTELAAEACWNAIRHVEAGTVAVRITLPHPRSLRMLVSDDGVMSGGDGPPGLGTQMLNDMTLHWSLERHSGMTVLEAEVPVQPLL
;
A
#
# COMPACT_ATOMS: atom_id res chain seq x y z
N PRO A 1 -9.03 24.99 4.16
CA PRO A 1 -9.08 24.63 2.75
C PRO A 1 -7.72 24.31 2.15
N ILE A 2 -6.62 24.65 2.83
CA ILE A 2 -5.21 24.47 2.35
C ILE A 2 -4.81 23.00 2.29
N SER A 3 -5.34 22.14 3.17
CA SER A 3 -5.06 20.71 3.20
C SER A 3 -5.54 19.93 1.95
N ARG A 4 -6.50 20.48 1.20
CA ARG A 4 -6.99 19.84 -0.05
C ARG A 4 -6.17 20.17 -1.30
N GLN A 5 -5.40 21.27 -1.31
CA GLN A 5 -4.56 21.63 -2.46
C GLN A 5 -3.19 20.92 -2.45
N LEU A 6 -2.68 20.54 -1.26
CA LEU A 6 -1.42 19.80 -1.15
C LEU A 6 -1.52 18.32 -1.52
N ALA A 7 -2.74 17.77 -1.57
CA ALA A 7 -2.99 16.37 -1.96
C ALA A 7 -3.12 16.13 -3.46
N ALA A 8 -2.99 17.15 -4.31
CA ALA A 8 -3.02 16.96 -5.77
C ALA A 8 -1.69 16.38 -6.25
N ARG A 9 -1.55 15.06 -6.18
CA ARG A 9 -0.51 14.33 -6.91
C ARG A 9 -0.60 14.73 -8.38
N PRO A 10 0.53 15.09 -9.06
CA PRO A 10 0.51 15.19 -10.50
C PRO A 10 -0.03 13.87 -11.06
N SER A 11 -0.96 13.94 -11.99
CA SER A 11 -1.55 12.79 -12.66
C SER A 11 -0.51 12.13 -13.57
N TRP A 12 0.49 11.47 -12.97
CA TRP A 12 1.40 10.62 -13.70
C TRP A 12 0.61 9.39 -14.15
N ARG A 13 0.40 9.26 -15.43
CA ARG A 13 -0.06 8.02 -16.03
C ARG A 13 1.17 7.18 -16.32
N PRO A 14 1.29 5.97 -15.77
CA PRO A 14 2.33 5.06 -16.20
C PRO A 14 2.23 4.84 -17.72
N PRO A 15 3.35 4.61 -18.41
CA PRO A 15 3.30 4.13 -19.78
C PRO A 15 2.45 2.87 -19.84
N PRO A 16 1.69 2.62 -20.93
CA PRO A 16 0.88 1.42 -21.04
C PRO A 16 1.78 0.22 -20.84
N GLU A 17 1.46 -0.58 -19.82
CA GLU A 17 2.19 -1.81 -19.55
C GLU A 17 2.07 -2.76 -20.74
N PRO A 18 3.16 -3.47 -21.10
CA PRO A 18 3.06 -4.55 -22.04
C PRO A 18 2.20 -5.65 -21.42
N ASP A 19 1.03 -5.87 -22.01
CA ASP A 19 0.13 -7.03 -21.84
C ASP A 19 0.20 -7.75 -20.49
N THR A 20 -0.13 -7.05 -19.40
CA THR A 20 -0.57 -7.76 -18.19
C THR A 20 -1.92 -8.39 -18.52
N PRO A 21 -2.07 -9.72 -18.39
CA PRO A 21 -3.33 -10.36 -18.68
C PRO A 21 -4.41 -9.71 -17.82
N GLU A 22 -5.46 -9.18 -18.48
CA GLU A 22 -6.63 -8.65 -17.77
C GLU A 22 -7.02 -9.64 -16.67
N PRO A 23 -7.45 -9.18 -15.50
CA PRO A 23 -7.88 -10.04 -14.41
C PRO A 23 -9.03 -10.91 -14.90
N SER A 24 -8.69 -12.05 -15.53
CA SER A 24 -9.65 -13.01 -16.07
C SER A 24 -10.30 -13.76 -14.92
N PHE A 25 -11.61 -13.92 -14.98
CA PHE A 25 -12.38 -14.75 -14.06
C PHE A 25 -11.78 -16.15 -14.02
N ASN A 26 -11.22 -16.55 -12.89
CA ASN A 26 -10.67 -17.88 -12.70
C ASN A 26 -11.74 -18.78 -12.06
N ALA A 27 -12.42 -19.58 -12.90
CA ALA A 27 -13.48 -20.49 -12.45
C ALA A 27 -13.00 -21.48 -11.37
N ARG A 28 -11.73 -21.88 -11.39
CA ARG A 28 -11.17 -22.79 -10.38
C ARG A 28 -10.97 -22.10 -9.03
N GLU A 29 -10.48 -20.86 -9.02
CA GLU A 29 -10.36 -20.05 -7.80
C GLU A 29 -11.73 -19.74 -7.22
N PHE A 30 -12.69 -19.36 -8.08
CA PHE A 30 -14.07 -19.16 -7.68
C PHE A 30 -14.70 -20.41 -7.04
N ALA A 31 -14.51 -21.59 -7.65
CA ALA A 31 -15.01 -22.86 -7.11
C ALA A 31 -14.31 -23.23 -5.78
N ASP A 32 -13.03 -22.91 -5.64
CA ASP A 32 -12.29 -23.10 -4.40
C ASP A 32 -12.84 -22.20 -3.29
N ASP A 33 -13.02 -20.91 -3.55
CA ASP A 33 -13.59 -19.95 -2.60
C ASP A 33 -15.05 -20.28 -2.25
N ALA A 34 -15.82 -20.76 -3.24
CA ALA A 34 -17.20 -21.21 -3.05
C ALA A 34 -17.32 -22.44 -2.13
N THR A 35 -16.24 -23.22 -1.94
CA THR A 35 -16.26 -24.45 -1.16
C THR A 35 -15.39 -24.42 0.09
N ARG A 36 -14.61 -23.35 0.31
CA ARG A 36 -13.74 -23.21 1.49
C ARG A 36 -14.51 -22.84 2.76
N GLY A 37 -14.09 -23.40 3.86
CA GLY A 37 -14.57 -23.06 5.20
C GLY A 37 -16.01 -23.47 5.47
N ARG A 38 -16.91 -22.51 5.59
CA ARG A 38 -18.37 -22.69 5.75
C ARG A 38 -19.09 -22.04 4.57
N PRO A 39 -19.17 -22.68 3.42
CA PRO A 39 -19.75 -22.07 2.23
C PRO A 39 -21.23 -21.76 2.38
N LEU A 40 -21.99 -22.68 2.97
CA LEU A 40 -23.41 -22.50 3.22
C LEU A 40 -23.63 -21.58 4.44
N GLN A 41 -24.67 -20.80 4.39
CA GLN A 41 -25.14 -19.91 5.48
C GLN A 41 -26.51 -20.41 5.96
N PRO A 42 -26.58 -21.45 6.84
CA PRO A 42 -27.84 -22.10 7.19
C PRO A 42 -28.88 -21.15 7.75
N ALA A 43 -28.46 -20.21 8.61
CA ALA A 43 -29.36 -19.22 9.20
C ALA A 43 -29.98 -18.28 8.16
N TRP A 44 -29.17 -17.76 7.22
CA TRP A 44 -29.66 -16.91 6.15
C TRP A 44 -30.53 -17.66 5.16
N THR A 45 -30.15 -18.92 4.82
CA THR A 45 -31.00 -19.76 3.96
C THR A 45 -32.33 -20.07 4.62
N ALA A 46 -32.34 -20.39 5.90
CA ALA A 46 -33.59 -20.61 6.66
C ALA A 46 -34.44 -19.33 6.73
N LEU A 47 -33.81 -18.17 6.97
CA LEU A 47 -34.51 -16.87 6.98
C LEU A 47 -35.14 -16.55 5.62
N LEU A 48 -34.39 -16.73 4.54
CA LEU A 48 -34.89 -16.50 3.18
C LEU A 48 -35.97 -17.53 2.80
N PHE A 49 -35.84 -18.78 3.26
CA PHE A 49 -36.90 -19.78 3.14
C PHE A 49 -38.20 -19.31 3.81
N LEU A 50 -38.12 -18.73 5.03
CA LEU A 50 -39.28 -18.13 5.72
C LEU A 50 -39.87 -16.95 4.91
N CYS A 51 -39.02 -16.07 4.39
CA CYS A 51 -39.47 -14.88 3.66
C CYS A 51 -40.15 -15.21 2.32
N PHE A 52 -39.59 -16.14 1.55
CA PHE A 52 -40.10 -16.51 0.22
C PHE A 52 -41.10 -17.66 0.26
N GLY A 53 -40.86 -18.66 1.10
CA GLY A 53 -41.77 -19.78 1.29
C GLY A 53 -43.04 -19.41 2.05
N GLY A 54 -42.93 -18.42 2.97
CA GLY A 54 -44.06 -17.98 3.82
C GLY A 54 -45.30 -17.56 3.04
N PRO A 55 -45.25 -16.56 2.17
CA PRO A 55 -46.39 -16.15 1.37
C PRO A 55 -46.97 -17.28 0.51
N PHE A 56 -46.10 -18.12 -0.04
CA PHE A 56 -46.48 -19.27 -0.86
C PHE A 56 -47.30 -20.30 -0.03
N LEU A 57 -46.81 -20.67 1.15
CA LEU A 57 -47.50 -21.64 2.01
C LEU A 57 -48.80 -21.08 2.62
N LEU A 58 -48.80 -19.80 3.00
CA LEU A 58 -50.01 -19.11 3.50
C LEU A 58 -51.10 -19.01 2.43
N TYR A 59 -50.75 -18.98 1.16
CA TYR A 59 -51.69 -19.01 0.07
C TYR A 59 -52.30 -20.42 -0.17
N GLN A 60 -51.49 -21.47 0.07
CA GLN A 60 -51.87 -22.86 -0.22
C GLN A 60 -52.58 -23.56 0.95
N LEU A 61 -52.32 -23.18 2.20
CA LEU A 61 -52.70 -23.87 3.42
C LEU A 61 -53.38 -22.93 4.43
N PRO A 62 -54.25 -23.45 5.32
CA PRO A 62 -54.71 -22.70 6.48
C PRO A 62 -53.56 -22.20 7.33
N THR A 63 -53.68 -20.98 7.86
CA THR A 63 -52.62 -20.20 8.53
C THR A 63 -51.86 -21.01 9.60
N ILE A 64 -52.53 -21.82 10.40
CA ILE A 64 -51.91 -22.61 11.48
C ILE A 64 -50.97 -23.67 10.88
N TYR A 65 -51.40 -24.42 9.86
CA TYR A 65 -50.62 -25.44 9.23
C TYR A 65 -49.48 -24.86 8.42
N ALA A 66 -49.69 -23.72 7.75
CA ALA A 66 -48.66 -22.98 7.05
C ALA A 66 -47.55 -22.53 7.99
N LEU A 67 -47.92 -21.98 9.17
CA LEU A 67 -46.92 -21.53 10.15
C LEU A 67 -46.14 -22.67 10.77
N GLN A 68 -46.78 -23.79 11.09
CA GLN A 68 -46.12 -24.98 11.61
C GLN A 68 -45.10 -25.54 10.58
N LEU A 69 -45.50 -25.62 9.32
CA LEU A 69 -44.63 -26.13 8.24
C LEU A 69 -43.46 -25.18 7.98
N LEU A 70 -43.68 -23.86 8.05
CA LEU A 70 -42.67 -22.87 7.90
C LEU A 70 -41.58 -22.98 8.99
N VAL A 71 -41.99 -23.04 10.25
CA VAL A 71 -41.06 -23.13 11.38
C VAL A 71 -40.28 -24.47 11.34
N ALA A 72 -41.02 -25.57 11.15
CA ALA A 72 -40.41 -26.91 11.02
C ALA A 72 -39.46 -26.97 9.83
N GLY A 73 -39.89 -26.46 8.65
CA GLY A 73 -39.10 -26.44 7.43
C GLY A 73 -37.82 -25.61 7.56
N ALA A 74 -37.92 -24.42 8.13
CA ALA A 74 -36.76 -23.55 8.40
C ALA A 74 -35.74 -24.24 9.34
N PHE A 75 -36.21 -24.93 10.36
CA PHE A 75 -35.35 -25.67 11.29
C PHE A 75 -34.68 -26.88 10.61
N ILE A 76 -35.42 -27.62 9.79
CA ILE A 76 -34.91 -28.75 9.00
C ILE A 76 -33.84 -28.25 8.02
N VAL A 77 -34.11 -27.19 7.26
CA VAL A 77 -33.14 -26.57 6.34
C VAL A 77 -31.87 -26.16 7.09
N TRP A 78 -32.03 -25.52 8.23
CA TRP A 78 -30.87 -25.09 9.04
C TRP A 78 -30.01 -26.27 9.48
N ILE A 79 -30.58 -27.35 10.01
CA ILE A 79 -29.87 -28.57 10.44
C ILE A 79 -29.18 -29.25 9.27
N LEU A 80 -29.89 -29.46 8.17
CA LEU A 80 -29.36 -30.18 7.02
C LEU A 80 -28.18 -29.45 6.37
N LEU A 81 -28.31 -28.12 6.19
CA LEU A 81 -27.21 -27.31 5.62
C LEU A 81 -26.05 -27.17 6.60
N ALA A 82 -26.30 -27.16 7.91
CA ALA A 82 -25.23 -27.20 8.91
C ALA A 82 -24.48 -28.54 8.87
N GLY A 83 -25.20 -29.65 8.64
CA GLY A 83 -24.61 -30.97 8.42
C GLY A 83 -23.75 -31.05 7.15
N VAL A 84 -24.22 -30.46 6.05
CA VAL A 84 -23.42 -30.36 4.79
C VAL A 84 -22.15 -29.52 5.04
N ASN A 85 -22.23 -28.41 5.76
CA ASN A 85 -21.03 -27.64 6.12
C ASN A 85 -20.04 -28.44 6.99
N ALA A 86 -20.54 -29.25 7.94
CA ALA A 86 -19.68 -30.10 8.76
C ALA A 86 -18.97 -31.15 7.90
N LEU A 87 -19.67 -31.76 6.97
CA LEU A 87 -19.10 -32.75 6.03
C LEU A 87 -18.07 -32.11 5.09
N LEU A 88 -18.36 -30.93 4.57
CA LEU A 88 -17.41 -30.18 3.73
C LEU A 88 -16.10 -29.84 4.46
N ARG A 89 -16.15 -29.57 5.77
CA ARG A 89 -14.94 -29.35 6.57
C ARG A 89 -14.07 -30.58 6.67
N LEU A 90 -14.65 -31.78 6.80
CA LEU A 90 -13.90 -33.02 6.87
C LEU A 90 -13.15 -33.34 5.57
N VAL A 91 -13.64 -32.83 4.43
CA VAL A 91 -13.03 -33.04 3.11
C VAL A 91 -12.28 -31.85 2.57
N GLN A 92 -11.93 -30.85 3.39
CA GLN A 92 -11.20 -29.65 2.93
C GLN A 92 -9.84 -29.95 2.30
N GLY A 93 -9.17 -31.03 2.70
CA GLY A 93 -7.92 -31.49 2.10
C GLY A 93 -8.08 -32.20 0.74
N ARG A 94 -9.31 -32.44 0.27
CA ARG A 94 -9.58 -33.09 -1.02
C ARG A 94 -9.63 -32.10 -2.17
N SER A 95 -9.71 -32.63 -3.40
CA SER A 95 -9.77 -31.81 -4.62
C SER A 95 -10.97 -30.85 -4.61
N VAL A 96 -10.85 -29.72 -5.33
CA VAL A 96 -11.93 -28.73 -5.52
C VAL A 96 -13.17 -29.40 -6.10
N VAL A 97 -12.98 -30.31 -7.08
CA VAL A 97 -14.08 -31.05 -7.73
C VAL A 97 -14.85 -31.88 -6.70
N THR A 98 -14.14 -32.60 -5.83
CA THR A 98 -14.79 -33.41 -4.75
C THR A 98 -15.64 -32.53 -3.83
N ARG A 99 -15.13 -31.35 -3.45
CA ARG A 99 -15.85 -30.39 -2.58
C ARG A 99 -17.08 -29.81 -3.28
N VAL A 100 -16.97 -29.45 -4.57
CA VAL A 100 -18.08 -28.92 -5.36
C VAL A 100 -19.17 -29.99 -5.51
N VAL A 101 -18.80 -31.24 -5.87
CA VAL A 101 -19.75 -32.35 -5.98
C VAL A 101 -20.46 -32.59 -4.65
N LEU A 102 -19.73 -32.61 -3.54
CA LEU A 102 -20.30 -32.78 -2.21
C LEU A 102 -21.24 -31.63 -1.82
N LEU A 103 -20.91 -30.39 -2.16
CA LEU A 103 -21.76 -29.22 -1.94
C LEU A 103 -23.08 -29.37 -2.72
N VAL A 104 -23.01 -29.68 -4.01
CA VAL A 104 -24.18 -29.79 -4.88
C VAL A 104 -25.06 -30.95 -4.43
N VAL A 105 -24.50 -32.15 -4.27
CA VAL A 105 -25.22 -33.30 -3.82
C VAL A 105 -25.82 -33.12 -2.44
N GLY A 106 -25.05 -32.50 -1.52
CA GLY A 106 -25.53 -32.25 -0.15
C GLY A 106 -26.71 -31.26 -0.11
N VAL A 107 -26.69 -30.20 -0.90
CA VAL A 107 -27.80 -29.23 -0.99
C VAL A 107 -29.03 -29.86 -1.65
N LEU A 108 -28.85 -30.62 -2.72
CA LEU A 108 -29.96 -31.31 -3.38
C LEU A 108 -30.60 -32.38 -2.48
N LEU A 109 -29.77 -33.12 -1.74
CA LEU A 109 -30.27 -34.10 -0.77
C LEU A 109 -31.03 -33.41 0.38
N ALA A 110 -30.53 -32.26 0.87
CA ALA A 110 -31.22 -31.46 1.88
C ALA A 110 -32.59 -30.99 1.38
N ALA A 111 -32.68 -30.51 0.14
CA ALA A 111 -33.96 -30.12 -0.48
C ALA A 111 -34.92 -31.30 -0.65
N LEU A 112 -34.42 -32.45 -1.04
CA LEU A 112 -35.21 -33.67 -1.16
C LEU A 112 -35.77 -34.15 0.19
N LEU A 113 -34.95 -34.14 1.24
CA LEU A 113 -35.34 -34.51 2.59
C LEU A 113 -36.39 -33.53 3.16
N LEU A 114 -36.25 -32.25 2.87
CA LEU A 114 -37.26 -31.23 3.23
C LEU A 114 -38.59 -31.55 2.50
N ALA A 115 -38.56 -31.75 1.20
CA ALA A 115 -39.73 -32.04 0.39
C ALA A 115 -40.45 -33.31 0.86
N MET A 116 -39.68 -34.35 1.22
CA MET A 116 -40.26 -35.59 1.79
C MET A 116 -40.88 -35.36 3.18
N SER A 117 -40.24 -34.55 4.03
CA SER A 117 -40.80 -34.20 5.34
C SER A 117 -42.07 -33.36 5.21
N SER A 118 -42.14 -32.44 4.26
CA SER A 118 -43.37 -31.70 3.92
C SER A 118 -44.50 -32.64 3.46
N ALA A 119 -44.18 -33.67 2.67
CA ALA A 119 -45.14 -34.68 2.21
C ALA A 119 -45.74 -35.50 3.35
N VAL A 120 -44.95 -35.77 4.40
CA VAL A 120 -45.42 -36.54 5.56
C VAL A 120 -46.23 -35.66 6.53
N LEU A 121 -45.80 -34.41 6.71
CA LEU A 121 -46.43 -33.47 7.67
C LEU A 121 -47.73 -32.88 7.16
N VAL A 122 -47.87 -32.71 5.85
CA VAL A 122 -49.03 -32.02 5.26
C VAL A 122 -50.07 -33.02 4.73
N ARG A 123 -51.25 -33.04 5.35
CA ARG A 123 -52.44 -33.74 4.84
C ARG A 123 -53.23 -32.82 3.93
N ALA A 124 -52.75 -32.58 2.71
CA ALA A 124 -53.39 -31.73 1.71
C ALA A 124 -53.78 -32.52 0.46
N PRO A 125 -54.66 -31.97 -0.41
CA PRO A 125 -54.95 -32.56 -1.73
C PRO A 125 -53.67 -32.73 -2.54
N SER A 126 -53.66 -33.75 -3.42
CA SER A 126 -52.45 -34.16 -4.16
C SER A 126 -51.83 -33.06 -5.04
N ASP A 127 -52.65 -32.15 -5.56
CA ASP A 127 -52.20 -31.02 -6.37
C ASP A 127 -51.49 -29.92 -5.51
N VAL A 128 -52.00 -29.63 -4.31
CA VAL A 128 -51.36 -28.72 -3.36
C VAL A 128 -50.05 -29.30 -2.85
N LEU A 129 -50.05 -30.57 -2.46
CA LEU A 129 -48.86 -31.27 -1.99
C LEU A 129 -47.74 -31.27 -3.07
N ARG A 130 -48.11 -31.56 -4.34
CA ARG A 130 -47.15 -31.51 -5.44
C ARG A 130 -46.51 -30.12 -5.62
N ARG A 131 -47.27 -29.01 -5.46
CA ARG A 131 -46.74 -27.66 -5.55
C ARG A 131 -45.79 -27.32 -4.40
N ILE A 132 -46.07 -27.77 -3.19
CA ILE A 132 -45.19 -27.58 -2.03
C ILE A 132 -43.87 -28.32 -2.24
N ILE A 133 -43.92 -29.60 -2.66
CA ILE A 133 -42.73 -30.40 -2.94
C ILE A 133 -41.87 -29.76 -4.03
N LEU A 134 -42.46 -29.32 -5.13
CA LEU A 134 -41.74 -28.62 -6.19
C LEU A 134 -41.15 -27.28 -5.72
N GLY A 135 -41.89 -26.55 -4.88
CA GLY A 135 -41.41 -25.32 -4.27
C GLY A 135 -40.18 -25.56 -3.41
N ASP A 136 -40.18 -26.56 -2.53
CA ASP A 136 -39.04 -26.90 -1.66
C ASP A 136 -37.82 -27.34 -2.47
N LEU A 137 -38.02 -28.14 -3.52
CA LEU A 137 -36.98 -28.65 -4.41
C LEU A 137 -36.28 -27.57 -5.25
N ILE A 138 -36.99 -26.44 -5.50
CA ILE A 138 -36.42 -25.33 -6.30
C ILE A 138 -35.89 -24.25 -5.37
N LEU A 139 -36.67 -23.84 -4.34
CA LEU A 139 -36.35 -22.66 -3.51
C LEU A 139 -35.08 -22.86 -2.67
N VAL A 140 -34.93 -24.03 -2.04
CA VAL A 140 -33.79 -24.28 -1.13
C VAL A 140 -32.47 -24.32 -1.89
N PRO A 141 -32.32 -25.05 -3.00
CA PRO A 141 -31.08 -24.99 -3.78
C PRO A 141 -30.82 -23.63 -4.41
N ALA A 142 -31.86 -22.97 -4.95
CA ALA A 142 -31.71 -21.66 -5.56
C ALA A 142 -31.14 -20.62 -4.55
N VAL A 143 -31.72 -20.56 -3.34
CA VAL A 143 -31.27 -19.66 -2.28
C VAL A 143 -29.86 -20.07 -1.79
N ALA A 144 -29.64 -21.36 -1.54
CA ALA A 144 -28.35 -21.84 -1.05
C ALA A 144 -27.21 -21.52 -2.04
N PHE A 145 -27.40 -21.83 -3.32
CA PHE A 145 -26.39 -21.55 -4.36
C PHE A 145 -26.22 -20.06 -4.62
N ALA A 146 -27.29 -19.26 -4.60
CA ALA A 146 -27.19 -17.81 -4.72
C ALA A 146 -26.33 -17.20 -3.58
N LEU A 147 -26.54 -17.65 -2.34
CA LEU A 147 -25.75 -17.20 -1.19
C LEU A 147 -24.28 -17.65 -1.29
N VAL A 148 -24.03 -18.89 -1.74
CA VAL A 148 -22.67 -19.40 -1.97
C VAL A 148 -21.97 -18.60 -3.06
N ALA A 149 -22.64 -18.37 -4.19
CA ALA A 149 -22.10 -17.58 -5.29
C ALA A 149 -21.81 -16.12 -4.88
N ALA A 150 -22.75 -15.46 -4.19
CA ALA A 150 -22.56 -14.11 -3.69
C ALA A 150 -21.39 -14.00 -2.69
N ARG A 151 -21.17 -15.04 -1.87
CA ARG A 151 -20.03 -15.09 -0.95
C ARG A 151 -18.71 -15.27 -1.70
N ALA A 152 -18.66 -16.21 -2.66
CA ALA A 152 -17.47 -16.46 -3.47
C ALA A 152 -17.09 -15.21 -4.29
N ALA A 153 -18.08 -14.53 -4.89
CA ALA A 153 -17.85 -13.29 -5.62
C ALA A 153 -17.23 -12.19 -4.73
N ARG A 154 -17.75 -12.01 -3.50
CA ARG A 154 -17.18 -11.05 -2.54
C ARG A 154 -15.79 -11.45 -2.07
N ALA A 155 -15.48 -12.73 -1.92
CA ALA A 155 -14.14 -13.21 -1.56
C ALA A 155 -13.14 -12.92 -2.69
N GLN A 156 -13.54 -13.18 -3.93
CA GLN A 156 -12.74 -12.89 -5.12
C GLN A 156 -12.49 -11.37 -5.28
N GLU A 157 -13.53 -10.55 -5.11
CA GLU A 157 -13.40 -9.08 -5.14
C GLU A 157 -12.36 -8.58 -4.13
N ARG A 158 -12.43 -9.06 -2.87
CA ARG A 158 -11.45 -8.71 -1.83
C ARG A 158 -10.03 -9.17 -2.19
N SER A 159 -9.89 -10.36 -2.77
CA SER A 159 -8.59 -10.87 -3.23
C SER A 159 -8.01 -10.03 -4.35
N ILE A 160 -8.83 -9.60 -5.31
CA ILE A 160 -8.40 -8.71 -6.39
C ILE A 160 -7.98 -7.35 -5.83
N LEU A 161 -8.80 -6.74 -4.94
CA LEU A 161 -8.48 -5.46 -4.33
C LEU A 161 -7.16 -5.52 -3.55
N SER A 162 -6.94 -6.57 -2.73
CA SER A 162 -5.69 -6.72 -1.99
C SER A 162 -4.46 -6.91 -2.89
N ARG A 163 -4.61 -7.60 -4.02
CA ARG A 163 -3.53 -7.74 -5.02
C ARG A 163 -3.23 -6.40 -5.70
N LEU A 164 -4.27 -5.63 -6.05
CA LEU A 164 -4.12 -4.29 -6.65
C LEU A 164 -3.44 -3.31 -5.68
N GLU A 165 -3.83 -3.32 -4.40
CA GLU A 165 -3.20 -2.50 -3.36
C GLU A 165 -1.71 -2.87 -3.17
N ALA A 166 -1.40 -4.17 -3.15
CA ALA A 166 -0.02 -4.65 -3.06
C ALA A 166 0.81 -4.22 -4.29
N SER A 167 0.24 -4.35 -5.50
CA SER A 167 0.93 -3.93 -6.73
C SER A 167 1.12 -2.42 -6.80
N ALA A 168 0.13 -1.64 -6.37
CA ALA A 168 0.25 -0.18 -6.30
C ALA A 168 1.36 0.24 -5.31
N TYR A 169 1.44 -0.40 -4.14
CA TYR A 169 2.52 -0.15 -3.18
C TYR A 169 3.91 -0.48 -3.76
N GLU A 170 4.05 -1.61 -4.48
CA GLU A 170 5.30 -1.97 -5.15
C GLU A 170 5.73 -0.93 -6.19
N LEU A 171 4.80 -0.43 -6.99
CA LEU A 171 5.06 0.61 -7.98
C LEU A 171 5.44 1.95 -7.32
N ASP A 172 4.73 2.36 -6.27
CA ASP A 172 5.05 3.59 -5.52
C ASP A 172 6.44 3.48 -4.89
N TRP A 173 6.77 2.32 -4.30
CA TRP A 173 8.08 2.04 -3.72
C TRP A 173 9.20 2.11 -4.76
N ALA A 174 9.05 1.41 -5.88
CA ALA A 174 10.05 1.39 -6.95
C ALA A 174 10.24 2.79 -7.55
N SER A 175 9.14 3.52 -7.75
CA SER A 175 9.15 4.88 -8.28
C SER A 175 9.85 5.86 -7.34
N ALA A 176 9.52 5.88 -6.05
CA ALA A 176 10.16 6.74 -5.06
C ALA A 176 11.66 6.42 -4.97
N ARG A 177 12.03 5.14 -4.96
CA ARG A 177 13.43 4.72 -4.94
C ARG A 177 14.19 5.15 -6.19
N SER A 178 13.59 5.04 -7.37
CA SER A 178 14.20 5.52 -8.62
C SER A 178 14.46 7.02 -8.57
N ARG A 179 13.51 7.81 -8.03
CA ARG A 179 13.69 9.26 -7.84
C ARG A 179 14.79 9.58 -6.84
N CYS A 180 14.91 8.82 -5.72
CA CYS A 180 16.03 8.97 -4.79
C CYS A 180 17.38 8.78 -5.49
N ILE A 181 17.51 7.79 -6.37
CA ILE A 181 18.72 7.55 -7.17
C ILE A 181 19.01 8.75 -8.09
N GLN A 182 18.00 9.26 -8.79
CA GLN A 182 18.14 10.44 -9.66
C GLN A 182 18.57 11.68 -8.88
N TRP A 183 17.96 11.96 -7.73
CA TRP A 183 18.35 13.05 -6.84
C TRP A 183 19.79 12.93 -6.38
N ARG A 184 20.21 11.72 -5.97
CA ARG A 184 21.61 11.46 -5.58
C ARG A 184 22.56 11.77 -6.72
N GLN A 185 22.26 11.31 -7.95
CA GLN A 185 23.08 11.59 -9.12
C GLN A 185 23.15 13.08 -9.46
N GLN A 186 22.00 13.77 -9.47
CA GLN A 186 21.94 15.22 -9.71
C GLN A 186 22.73 16.01 -8.68
N ARG A 187 22.60 15.65 -7.39
CA ARG A 187 23.32 16.30 -6.29
C ARG A 187 24.83 16.07 -6.39
N SER A 188 25.25 14.87 -6.78
CA SER A 188 26.66 14.55 -7.04
C SER A 188 27.21 15.38 -8.19
N LEU A 189 26.53 15.42 -9.32
CA LEU A 189 26.91 16.23 -10.48
C LEU A 189 26.96 17.72 -10.15
N ALA A 190 25.97 18.24 -9.42
CA ALA A 190 25.97 19.67 -9.03
C ALA A 190 27.17 20.01 -8.13
N ARG A 191 27.51 19.16 -7.16
CA ARG A 191 28.67 19.35 -6.29
C ARG A 191 29.98 19.31 -7.11
N ALA A 192 30.11 18.37 -8.02
CA ALA A 192 31.28 18.25 -8.88
C ALA A 192 31.46 19.46 -9.81
N LEU A 193 30.37 19.95 -10.39
CA LEU A 193 30.41 21.13 -11.30
C LEU A 193 30.71 22.43 -10.55
N HIS A 194 30.12 22.62 -9.35
CA HIS A 194 30.25 23.90 -8.62
C HIS A 194 31.50 24.01 -7.75
N GLY A 195 32.24 22.96 -7.53
CA GLY A 195 33.49 22.96 -6.77
C GLY A 195 34.71 22.73 -7.66
N PRO A 196 35.16 21.47 -7.82
CA PRO A 196 36.42 21.16 -8.46
C PRO A 196 36.53 21.61 -9.94
N VAL A 197 35.44 21.45 -10.73
CA VAL A 197 35.45 21.81 -12.15
C VAL A 197 35.51 23.32 -12.35
N GLN A 198 34.70 24.11 -11.63
CA GLN A 198 34.75 25.57 -11.71
C GLN A 198 36.09 26.11 -11.25
N SER A 199 36.66 25.57 -10.17
CA SER A 199 37.96 25.96 -9.67
C SER A 199 39.09 25.64 -10.69
N ALA A 200 39.01 24.44 -11.30
CA ALA A 200 40.01 24.03 -12.31
C ALA A 200 39.94 24.92 -13.58
N ILE A 201 38.70 25.21 -14.06
CA ILE A 201 38.49 26.09 -15.22
C ILE A 201 38.91 27.51 -14.89
N GLY A 202 38.56 28.03 -13.72
CA GLY A 202 38.96 29.40 -13.29
C GLY A 202 40.45 29.54 -13.15
N ALA A 203 41.13 28.60 -12.52
CA ALA A 203 42.60 28.56 -12.45
C ALA A 203 43.26 28.48 -13.83
N ALA A 204 42.72 27.63 -14.69
CA ALA A 204 43.21 27.52 -16.06
C ALA A 204 43.08 28.81 -16.86
N ALA A 205 41.96 29.49 -16.76
CA ALA A 205 41.73 30.78 -17.42
C ALA A 205 42.73 31.85 -16.94
N ILE A 206 42.91 31.97 -15.62
CA ILE A 206 43.89 32.94 -15.04
C ILE A 206 45.31 32.64 -15.47
N HIS A 207 45.72 31.37 -15.43
CA HIS A 207 47.07 30.96 -15.88
C HIS A 207 47.26 31.18 -17.39
N LEU A 208 46.24 30.98 -18.21
CA LEU A 208 46.30 31.24 -19.63
C LEU A 208 46.45 32.73 -19.93
N GLU A 209 45.68 33.59 -19.25
CA GLU A 209 45.78 35.07 -19.36
C GLU A 209 47.19 35.52 -18.97
N GLN A 210 47.73 35.02 -17.86
CA GLN A 210 49.12 35.34 -17.45
C GLN A 210 50.17 34.88 -18.47
N ALA A 211 50.05 33.64 -19.00
CA ALA A 211 50.99 33.13 -19.99
C ALA A 211 50.98 33.93 -21.30
N VAL A 212 49.76 34.34 -21.74
CA VAL A 212 49.63 35.23 -22.90
C VAL A 212 50.24 36.60 -22.66
N ALA A 213 50.02 37.19 -21.48
CA ALA A 213 50.59 38.49 -21.11
C ALA A 213 52.14 38.45 -21.04
N GLU A 214 52.73 37.31 -20.69
CA GLU A 214 54.17 37.09 -20.56
C GLU A 214 54.81 36.47 -21.80
N GLU A 215 54.08 36.35 -22.92
CA GLU A 215 54.52 35.72 -24.20
C GLU A 215 55.12 34.31 -24.03
N ARG A 216 54.70 33.54 -23.03
CA ARG A 216 55.13 32.15 -22.78
C ARG A 216 54.47 31.16 -23.72
N ASP A 217 55.14 30.02 -23.95
CA ASP A 217 54.55 28.91 -24.74
C ASP A 217 53.34 28.30 -23.98
N THR A 218 52.16 28.49 -24.57
CA THR A 218 50.89 28.06 -23.97
C THR A 218 50.62 26.55 -24.17
N ARG A 219 51.44 25.81 -24.92
CA ARG A 219 51.19 24.38 -25.20
C ARG A 219 51.35 23.48 -23.99
N GLU A 220 52.36 23.72 -23.17
CA GLU A 220 52.56 22.93 -21.95
C GLU A 220 51.47 23.24 -20.92
N LEU A 221 51.05 24.50 -20.84
CA LEU A 221 49.95 24.93 -19.96
C LEU A 221 48.62 24.28 -20.36
N LEU A 222 48.30 24.24 -21.64
CA LEU A 222 47.11 23.54 -22.17
C LEU A 222 47.15 22.04 -21.90
N ALA A 223 48.31 21.39 -22.02
CA ALA A 223 48.47 19.98 -21.70
C ALA A 223 48.27 19.70 -20.19
N ALA A 224 48.84 20.54 -19.33
CA ALA A 224 48.68 20.46 -17.88
C ALA A 224 47.22 20.68 -17.46
N THR A 225 46.55 21.71 -18.02
CA THR A 225 45.12 22.01 -17.76
C THR A 225 44.23 20.85 -18.21
N ARG A 226 44.50 20.26 -19.38
CA ARG A 226 43.79 19.08 -19.83
C ARG A 226 43.92 17.90 -18.86
N SER A 227 45.14 17.64 -18.40
CA SER A 227 45.40 16.59 -17.42
C SER A 227 44.69 16.84 -16.09
N GLN A 228 44.66 18.10 -15.61
CA GLN A 228 43.95 18.49 -14.43
C GLN A 228 42.41 18.31 -14.57
N LEU A 229 41.83 18.74 -15.70
CA LEU A 229 40.42 18.56 -15.96
C LEU A 229 40.03 17.08 -16.06
N LEU A 230 40.88 16.24 -16.69
CA LEU A 230 40.64 14.78 -16.73
C LEU A 230 40.72 14.17 -15.33
N ALA A 231 41.71 14.56 -14.51
CA ALA A 231 41.83 14.10 -13.13
C ALA A 231 40.57 14.50 -12.26
N VAL A 232 40.07 15.71 -12.49
CA VAL A 232 38.84 16.16 -11.82
C VAL A 232 37.60 15.34 -12.27
N ILE A 233 37.54 14.99 -13.57
CA ILE A 233 36.46 14.12 -14.08
C ILE A 233 36.54 12.72 -13.47
N ASP A 234 37.74 12.12 -13.41
CA ASP A 234 37.96 10.83 -12.77
C ASP A 234 37.66 10.87 -11.27
N GLN A 235 37.93 12.00 -10.62
CA GLN A 235 37.59 12.23 -9.19
C GLN A 235 36.07 12.36 -8.96
N ILE A 236 35.33 12.90 -9.92
CA ILE A 236 33.86 12.96 -9.87
C ILE A 236 33.25 11.56 -9.81
N ASP A 237 33.76 10.63 -10.62
CA ASP A 237 33.32 9.23 -10.60
C ASP A 237 33.69 8.51 -9.28
N ALA A 238 34.80 8.91 -8.66
CA ALA A 238 35.24 8.37 -7.37
C ALA A 238 34.54 9.02 -6.16
N GLU A 239 34.16 10.30 -6.25
CA GLU A 239 33.46 11.06 -5.20
C GLU A 239 31.95 10.81 -5.12
N VAL A 240 31.36 9.90 -5.91
CA VAL A 240 30.06 9.29 -5.62
C VAL A 240 30.20 8.41 -4.37
N GLY A 241 30.87 8.97 -3.36
CA GLY A 241 31.14 8.33 -2.08
C GLY A 241 29.84 7.97 -1.34
N ASP A 242 30.01 7.10 -0.39
CA ASP A 242 28.93 6.70 0.51
C ASP A 242 28.39 7.94 1.25
N PRO A 243 27.09 8.19 1.28
CA PRO A 243 26.54 9.37 1.97
C PRO A 243 26.89 9.33 3.46
N SER A 244 27.13 10.50 4.04
CA SER A 244 27.41 10.62 5.47
C SER A 244 26.30 9.98 6.30
N PRO A 245 26.61 9.38 7.45
CA PRO A 245 25.60 8.93 8.40
C PRO A 245 24.67 10.09 8.78
N VAL A 246 23.39 9.82 8.92
CA VAL A 246 22.39 10.85 9.25
C VAL A 246 22.71 11.53 10.58
N GLU A 247 23.24 10.79 11.56
CA GLU A 247 23.64 11.27 12.86
C GLU A 247 24.75 12.33 12.76
N THR A 248 25.71 12.12 11.87
CA THR A 248 26.80 13.08 11.63
C THR A 248 26.24 14.41 11.14
N VAL A 249 25.31 14.37 10.18
CA VAL A 249 24.69 15.57 9.64
C VAL A 249 23.85 16.29 10.70
N LEU A 250 23.07 15.55 11.49
CA LEU A 250 22.26 16.13 12.56
C LEU A 250 23.15 16.71 13.67
N LEU A 251 24.29 16.08 13.97
CA LEU A 251 25.27 16.61 14.91
C LEU A 251 25.88 17.94 14.42
N GLU A 252 26.25 18.02 13.15
CA GLU A 252 26.74 19.26 12.52
C GLU A 252 25.70 20.39 12.59
N TYR A 253 24.41 20.06 12.36
CA TYR A 253 23.33 21.02 12.55
C TYR A 253 23.22 21.47 14.01
N ALA A 254 23.22 20.54 14.98
CA ALA A 254 23.15 20.87 16.40
C ALA A 254 24.31 21.75 16.85
N GLU A 255 25.51 21.55 16.32
CA GLU A 255 26.68 22.38 16.61
C GLU A 255 26.64 23.76 15.95
N THR A 256 26.23 23.79 14.67
CA THR A 256 26.14 25.06 13.90
C THR A 256 25.12 26.03 14.49
N TRP A 257 23.98 25.49 14.96
CA TRP A 257 22.88 26.30 15.49
C TRP A 257 22.84 26.36 17.01
N ARG A 258 23.91 25.94 17.68
CA ARG A 258 24.03 25.97 19.15
C ARG A 258 23.81 27.38 19.68
N GLY A 259 22.86 27.54 20.61
CA GLY A 259 22.47 28.83 21.20
C GLY A 259 21.36 29.56 20.44
N VAL A 260 20.97 29.11 19.25
CA VAL A 260 19.83 29.64 18.47
C VAL A 260 18.69 28.62 18.47
N CYS A 261 18.97 27.36 18.15
CA CYS A 261 18.01 26.28 18.10
C CYS A 261 18.61 25.01 18.71
N ALA A 262 17.84 24.31 19.55
CA ALA A 262 18.22 23.00 20.09
C ALA A 262 17.76 21.88 19.15
N VAL A 263 18.72 21.27 18.46
CA VAL A 263 18.44 20.11 17.58
C VAL A 263 18.72 18.81 18.34
N THR A 264 17.72 17.95 18.44
CA THR A 264 17.80 16.62 19.08
C THR A 264 17.37 15.54 18.11
N TRP A 265 17.90 14.33 18.27
CA TRP A 265 17.48 13.19 17.42
C TRP A 265 17.45 11.88 18.17
N GLU A 266 16.59 10.99 17.68
CA GLU A 266 16.44 9.62 18.16
C GLU A 266 16.42 8.68 16.95
N LEU A 267 17.32 7.72 16.91
CA LEU A 267 17.43 6.72 15.85
C LEU A 267 17.23 5.32 16.44
N ASP A 268 16.18 4.63 15.99
CA ASP A 268 15.95 3.24 16.38
C ASP A 268 17.06 2.31 15.85
N THR A 269 17.46 1.33 16.65
CA THR A 269 18.54 0.37 16.30
C THR A 269 18.27 -0.39 14.99
N ARG A 270 17.00 -0.70 14.70
CA ARG A 270 16.63 -1.36 13.44
C ARG A 270 16.74 -0.41 12.25
N ALA A 271 16.33 0.84 12.44
CA ALA A 271 16.47 1.89 11.45
C ALA A 271 17.95 2.17 11.14
N HIS A 272 18.79 2.24 12.17
CA HIS A 272 20.23 2.42 12.01
C HIS A 272 20.85 1.33 11.12
N ARG A 273 20.58 0.05 11.41
CA ARG A 273 21.07 -1.08 10.59
C ARG A 273 20.55 -1.01 9.14
N ALA A 274 19.30 -0.62 8.95
CA ALA A 274 18.72 -0.49 7.63
C ALA A 274 19.39 0.63 6.81
N LEU A 275 19.73 1.74 7.46
CA LEU A 275 20.48 2.85 6.84
C LEU A 275 21.92 2.50 6.56
N GLU A 276 22.59 1.70 7.39
CA GLU A 276 23.93 1.18 7.10
C GLU A 276 23.95 0.29 5.86
N ALA A 277 22.93 -0.55 5.70
CA ALA A 277 22.84 -1.48 4.57
C ALA A 277 22.35 -0.83 3.27
N ASP A 278 21.69 0.35 3.33
CA ASP A 278 21.10 1.01 2.15
C ASP A 278 21.57 2.46 1.97
N PRO A 279 22.63 2.69 1.17
CA PRO A 279 23.16 4.04 0.91
C PRO A 279 22.17 4.98 0.22
N ILE A 280 21.15 4.46 -0.49
CA ILE A 280 20.16 5.29 -1.18
C ILE A 280 19.13 5.83 -0.15
N ALA A 281 18.65 4.96 0.73
CA ALA A 281 17.74 5.37 1.80
C ALA A 281 18.46 6.32 2.77
N ARG A 282 19.74 6.06 3.09
CA ARG A 282 20.58 6.95 3.90
C ARG A 282 20.70 8.33 3.27
N PHE A 283 21.02 8.41 1.98
CA PHE A 283 21.08 9.68 1.26
C PHE A 283 19.75 10.44 1.34
N ALA A 284 18.64 9.77 0.97
CA ALA A 284 17.32 10.41 0.94
C ALA A 284 16.93 10.95 2.33
N LEU A 285 17.12 10.15 3.37
CA LEU A 285 16.77 10.52 4.74
C LEU A 285 17.63 11.64 5.27
N THR A 286 18.95 11.63 4.96
CA THR A 286 19.88 12.69 5.36
C THR A 286 19.53 14.03 4.70
N GLU A 287 19.23 14.05 3.40
CA GLU A 287 18.85 15.29 2.70
C GLU A 287 17.49 15.81 3.21
N LEU A 288 16.50 14.92 3.43
CA LEU A 288 15.20 15.32 3.97
C LEU A 288 15.30 15.85 5.41
N ALA A 289 16.10 15.23 6.27
CA ALA A 289 16.32 15.68 7.63
C ALA A 289 17.01 17.05 7.66
N ALA A 290 18.04 17.24 6.83
CA ALA A 290 18.73 18.51 6.69
C ALA A 290 17.80 19.63 6.21
N GLU A 291 17.01 19.37 5.18
CA GLU A 291 16.04 20.36 4.64
C GLU A 291 14.95 20.67 5.68
N ALA A 292 14.43 19.68 6.40
CA ALA A 292 13.42 19.88 7.43
C ALA A 292 13.97 20.73 8.60
N CYS A 293 15.18 20.44 9.08
CA CYS A 293 15.84 21.24 10.11
C CYS A 293 16.10 22.68 9.61
N TRP A 294 16.59 22.84 8.37
CA TRP A 294 16.80 24.15 7.78
C TRP A 294 15.53 24.98 7.70
N ASN A 295 14.44 24.37 7.25
CA ASN A 295 13.14 25.03 7.14
C ASN A 295 12.59 25.44 8.52
N ALA A 296 12.70 24.57 9.53
CA ALA A 296 12.29 24.87 10.89
C ALA A 296 13.07 26.04 11.49
N ILE A 297 14.39 26.09 11.33
CA ILE A 297 15.23 27.12 11.91
C ILE A 297 15.07 28.47 11.19
N ARG A 298 15.08 28.43 9.85
CA ARG A 298 15.14 29.67 9.06
C ARG A 298 13.79 30.31 8.77
N HIS A 299 12.75 29.50 8.56
CA HIS A 299 11.46 30.02 8.10
C HIS A 299 10.41 30.12 9.21
N VAL A 300 10.54 29.32 10.27
CA VAL A 300 9.58 29.35 11.38
C VAL A 300 10.21 29.74 12.72
N GLU A 301 11.48 30.11 12.72
CA GLU A 301 12.21 30.57 13.90
C GLU A 301 12.09 29.62 15.10
N ALA A 302 12.19 28.32 14.85
CA ALA A 302 12.04 27.30 15.86
C ALA A 302 13.17 27.38 16.90
N GLY A 303 12.80 27.35 18.17
CA GLY A 303 13.74 27.23 19.30
C GLY A 303 14.17 25.78 19.53
N THR A 304 13.35 24.82 19.14
CA THR A 304 13.63 23.40 19.28
C THR A 304 13.21 22.61 18.03
N VAL A 305 14.05 21.67 17.60
CA VAL A 305 13.77 20.71 16.54
C VAL A 305 14.11 19.32 17.04
N ALA A 306 13.17 18.38 16.97
CA ALA A 306 13.39 16.99 17.33
C ALA A 306 13.14 16.08 16.12
N VAL A 307 14.13 15.24 15.78
CA VAL A 307 14.10 14.30 14.67
C VAL A 307 14.02 12.87 15.24
N ARG A 308 12.99 12.11 14.86
CA ARG A 308 12.87 10.69 15.24
C ARG A 308 12.81 9.84 14.00
N ILE A 309 13.64 8.79 13.94
CA ILE A 309 13.73 7.87 12.81
C ILE A 309 13.49 6.44 13.30
N THR A 310 12.51 5.78 12.70
CA THR A 310 12.10 4.41 13.07
C THR A 310 11.91 3.55 11.84
N LEU A 311 11.91 2.21 12.02
CA LEU A 311 11.62 1.22 10.98
C LEU A 311 10.30 0.50 11.30
N PRO A 312 9.12 1.11 11.01
CA PRO A 312 7.83 0.49 11.30
C PRO A 312 7.54 -0.70 10.38
N HIS A 313 8.05 -0.68 9.15
CA HIS A 313 7.87 -1.72 8.15
C HIS A 313 9.22 -2.11 7.53
N PRO A 314 9.47 -3.38 7.16
CA PRO A 314 10.76 -3.82 6.60
C PRO A 314 11.23 -3.07 5.36
N ARG A 315 10.34 -2.38 4.66
CA ARG A 315 10.60 -1.68 3.39
C ARG A 315 10.41 -0.16 3.45
N SER A 316 10.08 0.38 4.60
CA SER A 316 9.93 1.84 4.77
C SER A 316 10.48 2.32 6.12
N LEU A 317 11.28 3.37 6.08
CA LEU A 317 11.73 4.14 7.24
C LEU A 317 10.75 5.29 7.46
N ARG A 318 10.40 5.54 8.71
CA ARG A 318 9.58 6.69 9.10
C ARG A 318 10.46 7.72 9.79
N MET A 319 10.46 8.94 9.25
CA MET A 319 11.06 10.12 9.84
C MET A 319 9.95 11.04 10.37
N LEU A 320 10.06 11.43 11.62
CA LEU A 320 9.23 12.46 12.25
C LEU A 320 10.13 13.62 12.62
N VAL A 321 9.81 14.80 12.13
CA VAL A 321 10.47 16.05 12.54
C VAL A 321 9.44 16.94 13.20
N SER A 322 9.68 17.32 14.45
CA SER A 322 8.80 18.21 15.20
C SER A 322 9.53 19.48 15.60
N ASP A 323 8.88 20.62 15.42
CA ASP A 323 9.40 21.93 15.78
C ASP A 323 8.35 22.78 16.51
N ASP A 324 8.81 23.74 17.32
CA ASP A 324 7.99 24.70 18.07
C ASP A 324 7.85 26.06 17.36
N GLY A 325 8.29 26.13 16.11
CA GLY A 325 8.25 27.38 15.33
C GLY A 325 6.83 27.81 14.96
N VAL A 326 6.70 29.09 14.62
CA VAL A 326 5.41 29.67 14.19
C VAL A 326 5.34 29.63 12.67
N MET A 327 4.51 28.76 12.11
CA MET A 327 4.24 28.78 10.67
C MET A 327 3.67 30.14 10.26
N SER A 328 4.47 30.98 9.65
CA SER A 328 4.00 32.13 8.88
C SER A 328 3.43 31.55 7.56
N GLY A 329 2.10 31.62 7.40
CA GLY A 329 1.42 31.09 6.21
C GLY A 329 1.97 31.75 4.94
N GLY A 330 2.84 31.04 4.26
CA GLY A 330 3.33 31.44 2.94
C GLY A 330 2.45 30.87 1.85
N ASP A 331 1.68 31.72 1.16
CA ASP A 331 0.97 31.39 -0.09
C ASP A 331 1.94 31.27 -1.30
N GLY A 332 3.21 30.94 -1.06
CA GLY A 332 4.21 30.78 -2.11
C GLY A 332 4.10 29.45 -2.86
N PRO A 333 4.64 29.38 -4.10
CA PRO A 333 4.73 28.12 -4.83
C PRO A 333 5.56 27.09 -4.02
N PRO A 334 5.29 25.77 -4.22
CA PRO A 334 6.04 24.71 -3.53
C PRO A 334 7.55 24.88 -3.74
N GLY A 335 8.31 24.98 -2.65
CA GLY A 335 9.76 25.10 -2.69
C GLY A 335 10.46 23.77 -2.96
N LEU A 336 11.80 23.82 -2.98
CA LEU A 336 12.65 22.64 -3.18
C LEU A 336 12.36 21.53 -2.15
N GLY A 337 12.14 21.87 -0.89
CA GLY A 337 11.82 20.93 0.18
C GLY A 337 10.55 20.14 -0.09
N THR A 338 9.47 20.80 -0.56
CA THR A 338 8.23 20.13 -0.95
C THR A 338 8.45 19.19 -2.15
N GLN A 339 9.28 19.60 -3.11
CA GLN A 339 9.63 18.76 -4.24
C GLN A 339 10.42 17.51 -3.79
N MET A 340 11.40 17.67 -2.90
CA MET A 340 12.16 16.56 -2.32
C MET A 340 11.25 15.59 -1.59
N LEU A 341 10.31 16.07 -0.77
CA LEU A 341 9.32 15.24 -0.09
C LEU A 341 8.47 14.45 -1.10
N ASN A 342 7.95 15.10 -2.15
CA ASN A 342 7.14 14.44 -3.18
C ASN A 342 7.93 13.36 -3.96
N ASP A 343 9.21 13.61 -4.18
CA ASP A 343 10.04 12.74 -5.01
C ASP A 343 10.68 11.59 -4.22
N MET A 344 11.14 11.83 -2.98
CA MET A 344 11.93 10.87 -2.23
C MET A 344 11.14 10.03 -1.23
N THR A 345 9.84 10.35 -1.01
CA THR A 345 9.01 9.64 -0.03
C THR A 345 7.90 8.83 -0.68
N LEU A 346 7.45 7.80 0.02
CA LEU A 346 6.24 7.04 -0.30
C LEU A 346 4.99 7.84 0.08
N HIS A 347 5.07 8.46 1.24
CA HIS A 347 4.04 9.31 1.81
C HIS A 347 4.68 10.36 2.70
N TRP A 348 4.07 11.56 2.78
CA TRP A 348 4.42 12.55 3.76
C TRP A 348 3.20 13.38 4.17
N SER A 349 3.24 13.91 5.38
CA SER A 349 2.25 14.86 5.90
C SER A 349 2.94 15.92 6.74
N LEU A 350 2.35 17.11 6.76
CA LEU A 350 2.77 18.23 7.61
C LEU A 350 1.54 18.71 8.38
N GLU A 351 1.57 18.53 9.69
CA GLU A 351 0.44 18.85 10.55
C GLU A 351 0.90 19.73 11.72
N ARG A 352 -0.03 20.53 12.26
CA ARG A 352 0.23 21.31 13.47
C ARG A 352 -0.69 20.85 14.60
N HIS A 353 -0.08 20.40 15.68
CA HIS A 353 -0.78 19.95 16.88
C HIS A 353 -0.20 20.60 18.13
N SER A 354 -1.08 21.18 18.97
CA SER A 354 -0.71 21.72 20.28
C SER A 354 0.47 22.71 20.27
N GLY A 355 0.59 23.51 19.21
CA GLY A 355 1.67 24.48 19.07
C GLY A 355 2.94 23.95 18.41
N MET A 356 3.05 22.66 18.16
CA MET A 356 4.17 22.01 17.46
C MET A 356 3.79 21.74 16.00
N THR A 357 4.72 21.96 15.07
CA THR A 357 4.61 21.49 13.69
C THR A 357 5.25 20.11 13.62
N VAL A 358 4.58 19.14 12.98
CA VAL A 358 5.07 17.77 12.80
C VAL A 358 5.08 17.43 11.32
N LEU A 359 6.27 17.19 10.78
CA LEU A 359 6.48 16.59 9.47
C LEU A 359 6.65 15.08 9.67
N GLU A 360 5.81 14.30 9.05
CA GLU A 360 5.97 12.85 8.93
C GLU A 360 6.33 12.50 7.48
N ALA A 361 7.36 11.67 7.28
CA ALA A 361 7.80 11.23 5.96
C ALA A 361 8.18 9.74 5.99
N GLU A 362 7.70 8.97 5.00
CA GLU A 362 8.07 7.57 4.79
C GLU A 362 9.03 7.44 3.61
N VAL A 363 10.25 6.97 3.88
CA VAL A 363 11.33 6.81 2.89
C VAL A 363 11.47 5.32 2.52
N PRO A 364 11.52 4.97 1.23
CA PRO A 364 11.70 3.58 0.81
C PRO A 364 13.10 3.07 1.18
N VAL A 365 13.17 1.88 1.79
CA VAL A 365 14.41 1.20 2.17
C VAL A 365 14.41 -0.25 1.70
N GLN A 366 15.58 -0.80 1.37
CA GLN A 366 15.69 -2.22 1.09
C GLN A 366 15.53 -3.04 2.38
N PRO A 367 14.75 -4.13 2.33
CA PRO A 367 14.63 -5.01 3.48
C PRO A 367 16.00 -5.59 3.86
N LEU A 368 16.27 -5.64 5.16
CA LEU A 368 17.43 -6.39 5.68
C LEU A 368 17.21 -7.87 5.37
N LEU A 369 18.17 -8.50 4.70
CA LEU A 369 18.20 -9.94 4.39
C LEU A 369 18.40 -10.79 5.65
#